data_2403a4ce9148ff74150acfec4e35a76e
#
_entry.id   2403a4ce9148ff74150acfec4e35a76e
#
_cell.length_a   1.000
_cell.length_b   1.000
_cell.length_c   1.000
_cell.angle_alpha   90.00
_cell.angle_beta   90.00
_cell.angle_gamma   90.00
#
_symmetry.space_group_name_H-M   'P 1'
#
loop_
_entity.id
_entity.type
_entity.pdbx_description
1 polymer ?
#
loop_
_entity_poly.entity_id
_entity_poly.type
_entity_poly.pdbx_seq_one_letter_code
_entity_poly.pdbx_strand_id
1 'polypeptide(L)'
;RYTDESRNTISSKKSNRSEELLPGVSFTYDLNDQWQVLAGVHRGFSPLGGGASEREDPETSINYEAGVRFNESSFFAEMIGFYSDFDNKTENCSVANPCSNGDTSGSFTTGEAVIQGIELTAGNRFQAGDFTIPVDLAYTYTKAEISEDEGALGFEKGDRLADIPKNTFSLRAGLETPMGWNNYMVAKYTDRLCSNIGCDNGSRLGRTDSLFVVDLISRYSVNPDTVVYAKVDNVFDRDEIVSRLPDGARPNKPRTASVGIEYAF
;
A
#
# COMPACT_ATOMS: atom_id res chain seq x y z
N ARG A 1 17.84 -16.95 7.50
CA ARG A 1 18.88 -17.22 6.49
C ARG A 1 18.26 -17.23 5.10
N TYR A 2 18.65 -16.29 4.28
CA TYR A 2 18.19 -16.17 2.89
C TYR A 2 19.34 -16.47 1.94
N THR A 3 19.07 -17.20 0.85
CA THR A 3 20.03 -17.48 -0.21
C THR A 3 19.33 -17.30 -1.55
N ASP A 4 19.78 -16.35 -2.36
CA ASP A 4 19.31 -16.17 -3.73
C ASP A 4 20.34 -16.63 -4.73
N GLU A 5 19.88 -17.28 -5.82
CA GLU A 5 20.71 -17.78 -6.91
C GLU A 5 20.21 -17.17 -8.23
N SER A 6 20.94 -16.22 -8.80
CA SER A 6 20.67 -15.73 -10.14
C SER A 6 21.45 -16.49 -11.21
N ARG A 7 20.79 -16.96 -12.27
CA ARG A 7 21.41 -17.54 -13.46
C ARG A 7 21.52 -16.50 -14.57
N ASN A 8 22.73 -16.04 -14.84
CA ASN A 8 22.98 -15.31 -16.07
C ASN A 8 23.28 -16.30 -17.20
N THR A 9 22.73 -16.11 -18.39
CA THR A 9 22.76 -17.04 -19.54
C THR A 9 24.15 -17.27 -20.14
N ILE A 10 25.20 -16.63 -19.64
CA ILE A 10 26.59 -16.82 -20.06
C ILE A 10 27.47 -16.98 -18.79
N SER A 11 27.50 -18.18 -18.26
CA SER A 11 28.58 -18.84 -17.49
C SER A 11 29.02 -18.31 -16.12
N SER A 12 28.27 -17.56 -15.34
CA SER A 12 28.59 -17.42 -13.93
C SER A 12 27.33 -17.48 -13.05
N LYS A 13 27.29 -18.46 -12.15
CA LYS A 13 26.31 -18.54 -11.09
C LYS A 13 26.76 -17.57 -9.99
N LYS A 14 25.99 -16.50 -9.76
CA LYS A 14 26.16 -15.62 -8.59
C LYS A 14 25.20 -16.09 -7.51
N SER A 15 25.67 -16.22 -6.29
CA SER A 15 24.85 -16.52 -5.12
C SER A 15 25.16 -15.50 -4.03
N ASN A 16 24.14 -14.80 -3.54
CA ASN A 16 24.24 -13.92 -2.39
C ASN A 16 23.68 -14.64 -1.16
N ARG A 17 24.37 -14.48 -0.05
CA ARG A 17 23.94 -15.04 1.24
C ARG A 17 23.93 -13.91 2.26
N SER A 18 22.77 -13.68 2.85
CA SER A 18 22.61 -12.72 3.93
C SER A 18 22.05 -13.43 5.16
N GLU A 19 22.57 -13.11 6.33
CA GLU A 19 22.06 -13.59 7.62
C GLU A 19 21.90 -12.37 8.54
N GLU A 20 20.65 -12.08 8.95
CA GLU A 20 20.33 -10.97 9.80
C GLU A 20 19.55 -11.43 11.03
N LEU A 21 19.85 -10.82 12.18
CA LEU A 21 19.08 -10.98 13.39
C LEU A 21 17.97 -9.90 13.42
N LEU A 22 16.72 -10.35 13.51
CA LEU A 22 15.54 -9.48 13.47
C LEU A 22 14.84 -9.43 14.85
N PRO A 23 15.40 -8.72 15.83
CA PRO A 23 14.76 -8.57 17.12
C PRO A 23 13.51 -7.68 16.99
N GLY A 24 12.51 -7.98 17.81
CA GLY A 24 11.31 -7.16 17.90
C GLY A 24 10.63 -7.37 19.24
N VAL A 25 10.01 -6.32 19.73
CA VAL A 25 9.16 -6.33 20.91
C VAL A 25 7.95 -5.46 20.66
N SER A 26 6.79 -5.95 21.10
CA SER A 26 5.55 -5.18 21.07
C SER A 26 4.73 -5.47 22.31
N PHE A 27 3.89 -4.52 22.67
CA PHE A 27 2.93 -4.69 23.74
C PHE A 27 1.58 -4.10 23.34
N THR A 28 0.54 -4.63 23.95
CA THR A 28 -0.80 -4.07 23.97
C THR A 28 -1.26 -3.99 25.42
N TYR A 29 -1.98 -2.94 25.76
CA TYR A 29 -2.50 -2.73 27.10
C TYR A 29 -3.93 -2.21 27.05
N ASP A 30 -4.84 -2.93 27.70
CA ASP A 30 -6.24 -2.54 27.80
C ASP A 30 -6.38 -1.51 28.92
N LEU A 31 -6.73 -0.28 28.56
CA LEU A 31 -7.02 0.80 29.53
C LEU A 31 -8.36 0.54 30.24
N ASN A 32 -9.32 -0.01 29.50
CA ASN A 32 -10.62 -0.47 29.95
C ASN A 32 -11.22 -1.39 28.87
N ASP A 33 -12.49 -1.78 29.03
CA ASP A 33 -13.20 -2.68 28.11
C ASP A 33 -13.32 -2.11 26.66
N GLN A 34 -13.12 -0.83 26.46
CA GLN A 34 -13.31 -0.14 25.18
C GLN A 34 -11.99 0.32 24.57
N TRP A 35 -11.03 0.74 25.39
CA TRP A 35 -9.80 1.37 24.95
C TRP A 35 -8.58 0.47 25.14
N GLN A 36 -7.80 0.32 24.09
CA GLN A 36 -6.52 -0.37 24.09
C GLN A 36 -5.45 0.54 23.49
N VAL A 37 -4.27 0.55 24.08
CA VAL A 37 -3.05 1.16 23.52
C VAL A 37 -2.12 0.07 23.05
N LEU A 38 -1.36 0.36 21.99
CA LEU A 38 -0.34 -0.54 21.45
C LEU A 38 0.92 0.23 21.13
N ALA A 39 2.07 -0.43 21.26
CA ALA A 39 3.33 0.06 20.74
C ALA A 39 4.27 -1.10 20.43
N GLY A 40 5.16 -0.88 19.50
CA GLY A 40 6.13 -1.88 19.07
C GLY A 40 7.37 -1.27 18.45
N VAL A 41 8.46 -2.01 18.53
CA VAL A 41 9.68 -1.74 17.78
C VAL A 41 10.23 -3.06 17.25
N HIS A 42 10.61 -3.08 15.98
CA HIS A 42 11.18 -4.26 15.37
C HIS A 42 12.17 -3.89 14.26
N ARG A 43 13.16 -4.76 14.05
CA ARG A 43 14.09 -4.66 12.93
C ARG A 43 13.50 -5.36 11.71
N GLY A 44 13.53 -4.69 10.56
CA GLY A 44 13.18 -5.22 9.26
C GLY A 44 14.42 -5.58 8.45
N PHE A 45 14.24 -6.42 7.44
CA PHE A 45 15.28 -6.85 6.53
C PHE A 45 14.68 -7.19 5.16
N SER A 46 15.32 -6.69 4.11
CA SER A 46 15.03 -7.08 2.73
C SER A 46 16.29 -7.59 2.07
N PRO A 47 16.32 -8.85 1.56
CA PRO A 47 17.49 -9.38 0.90
C PRO A 47 17.76 -8.67 -0.42
N LEU A 48 19.02 -8.64 -0.81
CA LEU A 48 19.42 -8.14 -2.14
C LEU A 48 18.78 -8.97 -3.24
N GLY A 49 18.35 -8.30 -4.32
CA GLY A 49 17.83 -8.94 -5.51
C GLY A 49 18.86 -9.80 -6.26
N GLY A 50 18.38 -10.74 -7.06
CA GLY A 50 19.23 -11.59 -7.89
C GLY A 50 20.05 -10.76 -8.88
N GLY A 51 21.38 -10.85 -8.76
CA GLY A 51 22.32 -10.09 -9.60
C GLY A 51 22.99 -8.91 -8.91
N ALA A 52 22.63 -8.62 -7.67
CA ALA A 52 23.32 -7.64 -6.85
C ALA A 52 24.83 -7.96 -6.71
N SER A 53 25.63 -6.92 -6.49
CA SER A 53 27.06 -7.07 -6.22
C SER A 53 27.27 -7.77 -4.87
N GLU A 54 28.28 -8.65 -4.77
CA GLU A 54 28.68 -9.29 -3.50
C GLU A 54 29.17 -8.28 -2.44
N ARG A 55 29.31 -7.02 -2.80
CA ARG A 55 29.77 -5.92 -1.93
C ARG A 55 28.64 -5.05 -1.43
N GLU A 56 27.42 -5.28 -1.89
CA GLU A 56 26.26 -4.52 -1.45
C GLU A 56 25.72 -5.13 -0.15
N ASP A 57 25.40 -4.27 0.80
CA ASP A 57 24.73 -4.66 2.03
C ASP A 57 23.21 -4.74 1.81
N PRO A 58 22.53 -5.66 2.46
CA PRO A 58 21.08 -5.77 2.36
C PRO A 58 20.39 -4.56 3.02
N GLU A 59 19.21 -4.25 2.53
CA GLU A 59 18.35 -3.24 3.16
C GLU A 59 17.93 -3.70 4.56
N THR A 60 18.12 -2.86 5.55
CA THR A 60 17.61 -3.06 6.91
C THR A 60 16.79 -1.87 7.36
N SER A 61 15.92 -2.07 8.35
CA SER A 61 15.14 -0.98 8.93
C SER A 61 14.91 -1.17 10.42
N ILE A 62 14.72 -0.06 11.13
CA ILE A 62 14.13 -0.05 12.47
C ILE A 62 12.76 0.59 12.36
N ASN A 63 11.74 -0.17 12.77
CA ASN A 63 10.35 0.23 12.65
C ASN A 63 9.76 0.46 14.04
N TYR A 64 9.14 1.59 14.23
CA TYR A 64 8.44 2.01 15.46
C TYR A 64 6.97 2.21 15.12
N GLU A 65 6.10 1.67 15.95
CA GLU A 65 4.67 1.81 15.83
C GLU A 65 4.07 2.14 17.20
N ALA A 66 3.08 3.02 17.23
CA ALA A 66 2.28 3.28 18.41
C ALA A 66 0.87 3.70 18.01
N GLY A 67 -0.12 3.25 18.79
CA GLY A 67 -1.50 3.54 18.44
C GLY A 67 -2.48 3.29 19.55
N VAL A 68 -3.73 3.60 19.22
CA VAL A 68 -4.89 3.40 20.09
C VAL A 68 -6.01 2.72 19.32
N ARG A 69 -6.74 1.85 20.00
CA ARG A 69 -7.95 1.20 19.52
C ARG A 69 -9.11 1.52 20.44
N PHE A 70 -10.24 1.74 19.84
CA PHE A 70 -11.52 1.87 20.51
C PHE A 70 -12.53 0.89 19.94
N ASN A 71 -13.20 0.15 20.79
CA ASN A 71 -14.28 -0.77 20.40
C ASN A 71 -15.46 -0.61 21.35
N GLU A 72 -16.63 -0.34 20.81
CA GLU A 72 -17.87 -0.27 21.55
C GLU A 72 -19.04 -0.76 20.70
N SER A 73 -19.63 -1.89 21.08
CA SER A 73 -20.79 -2.49 20.38
C SER A 73 -20.55 -2.63 18.86
N SER A 74 -21.12 -1.74 18.06
CA SER A 74 -21.03 -1.75 16.59
C SER A 74 -19.98 -0.78 16.03
N PHE A 75 -19.39 0.06 16.88
CA PHE A 75 -18.38 1.05 16.49
C PHE A 75 -16.97 0.59 16.84
N PHE A 76 -16.06 0.71 15.90
CA PHE A 76 -14.64 0.57 16.14
C PHE A 76 -13.86 1.72 15.52
N ALA A 77 -12.75 2.07 16.12
CA ALA A 77 -11.78 3.00 15.54
C ALA A 77 -10.36 2.62 15.98
N GLU A 78 -9.42 2.74 15.07
CA GLU A 78 -8.00 2.52 15.33
C GLU A 78 -7.19 3.65 14.68
N MET A 79 -6.20 4.14 15.39
CA MET A 79 -5.22 5.09 14.87
C MET A 79 -3.83 4.60 15.27
N ILE A 80 -2.96 4.41 14.26
CA ILE A 80 -1.58 3.98 14.42
C ILE A 80 -0.67 5.02 13.77
N GLY A 81 0.30 5.53 14.52
CA GLY A 81 1.45 6.25 13.98
C GLY A 81 2.61 5.28 13.79
N PHE A 82 3.33 5.41 12.69
CA PHE A 82 4.50 4.60 12.38
C PHE A 82 5.68 5.46 11.92
N TYR A 83 6.89 4.97 12.21
CA TYR A 83 8.14 5.54 11.76
C TYR A 83 9.12 4.40 11.45
N SER A 84 9.63 4.38 10.23
CA SER A 84 10.59 3.38 9.75
C SER A 84 11.83 4.08 9.23
N ASP A 85 12.96 3.74 9.82
CA ASP A 85 14.29 4.24 9.45
C ASP A 85 15.02 3.15 8.68
N PHE A 86 15.36 3.42 7.43
CA PHE A 86 15.93 2.47 6.49
C PHE A 86 17.40 2.78 6.22
N ASP A 87 18.24 1.76 6.45
CA ASP A 87 19.62 1.73 5.98
C ASP A 87 19.68 0.95 4.66
N ASN A 88 20.51 1.41 3.71
CA ASN A 88 20.72 0.75 2.41
C ASN A 88 19.42 0.50 1.64
N LYS A 89 18.52 1.49 1.59
CA LYS A 89 17.29 1.38 0.81
C LYS A 89 17.61 0.97 -0.62
N THR A 90 17.00 -0.09 -1.12
CA THR A 90 17.29 -0.66 -2.43
C THR A 90 16.07 -0.67 -3.36
N GLU A 91 16.33 -0.43 -4.64
CA GLU A 91 15.41 -0.66 -5.74
C GLU A 91 15.83 -1.92 -6.51
N ASN A 92 14.87 -2.75 -6.88
CA ASN A 92 15.10 -3.89 -7.78
C ASN A 92 14.84 -3.46 -9.23
N CYS A 93 15.90 -3.45 -10.03
CA CYS A 93 15.85 -3.01 -11.41
C CYS A 93 15.39 -4.14 -12.36
N SER A 94 14.56 -3.79 -13.29
CA SER A 94 14.19 -4.68 -14.41
C SER A 94 13.92 -3.86 -15.67
N VAL A 95 13.87 -4.52 -16.83
CA VAL A 95 13.45 -3.85 -18.08
C VAL A 95 12.02 -3.27 -17.94
N ALA A 96 11.17 -3.95 -17.16
CA ALA A 96 9.81 -3.50 -16.89
C ALA A 96 9.73 -2.36 -15.86
N ASN A 97 10.66 -2.32 -14.92
CA ASN A 97 10.77 -1.29 -13.88
C ASN A 97 12.26 -0.91 -13.77
N PRO A 98 12.75 0.04 -14.59
CA PRO A 98 14.11 0.56 -14.45
C PRO A 98 14.28 1.27 -13.12
N CYS A 99 15.46 1.13 -12.51
CA CYS A 99 15.78 1.85 -11.30
C CYS A 99 15.96 3.36 -11.55
N SER A 100 15.96 4.15 -10.49
CA SER A 100 16.08 5.62 -10.54
C SER A 100 17.35 6.11 -11.22
N ASN A 101 18.43 5.30 -11.24
CA ASN A 101 19.66 5.57 -11.98
C ASN A 101 19.60 5.14 -13.46
N GLY A 102 18.49 4.54 -13.91
CA GLY A 102 18.29 4.04 -15.27
C GLY A 102 18.74 2.60 -15.53
N ASP A 103 19.23 1.88 -14.51
CA ASP A 103 19.58 0.47 -14.65
C ASP A 103 18.32 -0.39 -14.86
N THR A 104 18.44 -1.39 -15.75
CA THR A 104 17.34 -2.29 -16.13
C THR A 104 17.54 -3.72 -15.64
N SER A 105 18.51 -3.95 -14.75
CA SER A 105 18.79 -5.27 -14.16
C SER A 105 19.58 -5.12 -12.87
N GLY A 106 19.38 -6.06 -11.93
CA GLY A 106 20.08 -6.07 -10.64
C GLY A 106 19.34 -5.29 -9.57
N SER A 107 20.06 -4.79 -8.59
CA SER A 107 19.59 -3.89 -7.54
C SER A 107 20.42 -2.62 -7.51
N PHE A 108 19.82 -1.57 -7.02
CA PHE A 108 20.44 -0.26 -6.90
C PHE A 108 20.14 0.28 -5.50
N THR A 109 21.19 0.63 -4.74
CA THR A 109 21.06 1.20 -3.40
C THR A 109 20.87 2.71 -3.52
N THR A 110 19.77 3.22 -2.97
CA THR A 110 19.38 4.64 -3.01
C THR A 110 19.83 5.41 -1.78
N GLY A 111 20.48 4.74 -0.81
CA GLY A 111 20.97 5.34 0.43
C GLY A 111 19.98 5.16 1.59
N GLU A 112 20.02 6.11 2.52
CA GLU A 112 19.15 6.10 3.70
C GLU A 112 17.80 6.75 3.42
N ALA A 113 16.75 6.19 4.01
CA ALA A 113 15.40 6.70 3.80
C ALA A 113 14.55 6.60 5.07
N VAL A 114 13.62 7.53 5.23
CA VAL A 114 12.61 7.51 6.30
C VAL A 114 11.22 7.42 5.71
N ILE A 115 10.43 6.47 6.23
CA ILE A 115 9.00 6.34 5.92
C ILE A 115 8.23 6.48 7.23
N GLN A 116 7.36 7.49 7.30
CA GLN A 116 6.57 7.76 8.49
C GLN A 116 5.15 8.16 8.13
N GLY A 117 4.21 7.94 9.04
CA GLY A 117 2.84 8.29 8.76
C GLY A 117 1.87 7.96 9.86
N ILE A 118 0.60 8.04 9.48
CA ILE A 118 -0.54 7.73 10.34
C ILE A 118 -1.53 6.90 9.53
N GLU A 119 -2.01 5.83 10.13
CA GLU A 119 -3.12 5.01 9.65
C GLU A 119 -4.33 5.20 10.56
N LEU A 120 -5.47 5.41 9.94
CA LEU A 120 -6.76 5.52 10.61
C LEU A 120 -7.73 4.53 9.98
N THR A 121 -8.33 3.68 10.80
CA THR A 121 -9.48 2.86 10.42
C THR A 121 -10.64 3.12 11.37
N ALA A 122 -11.86 3.19 10.85
CA ALA A 122 -13.05 3.30 11.68
C ALA A 122 -14.25 2.67 10.98
N GLY A 123 -15.18 2.12 11.75
CA GLY A 123 -16.40 1.58 11.19
C GLY A 123 -17.53 1.53 12.19
N ASN A 124 -18.75 1.52 11.64
CA ASN A 124 -19.96 1.36 12.42
C ASN A 124 -21.05 0.66 11.61
N ARG A 125 -21.95 0.01 12.31
CA ARG A 125 -23.16 -0.60 11.76
C ARG A 125 -24.40 0.10 12.35
N PHE A 126 -24.85 1.15 11.68
CA PHE A 126 -26.02 1.90 12.12
C PHE A 126 -27.30 1.07 11.86
N GLN A 127 -28.24 1.12 12.80
CA GLN A 127 -29.56 0.51 12.65
C GLN A 127 -30.59 1.62 12.36
N ALA A 128 -31.35 1.47 11.30
CA ALA A 128 -32.42 2.38 10.90
C ALA A 128 -33.72 1.58 10.65
N GLY A 129 -34.47 1.31 11.73
CA GLY A 129 -35.55 0.32 11.70
C GLY A 129 -35.01 -1.07 11.40
N ASP A 130 -35.53 -1.70 10.35
CA ASP A 130 -35.13 -3.04 9.91
C ASP A 130 -33.87 -3.01 8.98
N PHE A 131 -33.34 -1.85 8.68
CA PHE A 131 -32.17 -1.69 7.81
C PHE A 131 -30.89 -1.57 8.62
N THR A 132 -29.81 -2.17 8.09
CA THR A 132 -28.45 -1.96 8.61
C THR A 132 -27.66 -1.14 7.60
N ILE A 133 -26.99 -0.10 8.09
CA ILE A 133 -26.15 0.79 7.28
C ILE A 133 -24.70 0.63 7.78
N PRO A 134 -23.91 -0.32 7.23
CA PRO A 134 -22.49 -0.42 7.53
C PRO A 134 -21.76 0.75 6.87
N VAL A 135 -20.83 1.37 7.62
CA VAL A 135 -19.91 2.39 7.12
C VAL A 135 -18.52 2.06 7.63
N ASP A 136 -17.58 1.90 6.71
CA ASP A 136 -16.18 1.61 7.00
C ASP A 136 -15.30 2.67 6.33
N LEU A 137 -14.33 3.18 7.05
CA LEU A 137 -13.37 4.19 6.63
C LEU A 137 -11.96 3.65 6.85
N ALA A 138 -11.08 3.84 5.86
CA ALA A 138 -9.64 3.70 6.02
C ALA A 138 -8.94 4.91 5.41
N TYR A 139 -7.98 5.46 6.12
CA TYR A 139 -7.15 6.57 5.66
C TYR A 139 -5.70 6.34 6.07
N THR A 140 -4.77 6.56 5.14
CA THR A 140 -3.34 6.53 5.43
C THR A 140 -2.70 7.80 4.91
N TYR A 141 -1.93 8.45 5.77
CA TYR A 141 -0.97 9.49 5.40
C TYR A 141 0.43 8.92 5.52
N THR A 142 1.23 9.03 4.44
CA THR A 142 2.61 8.55 4.39
C THR A 142 3.53 9.66 3.88
N LYS A 143 4.60 9.91 4.61
CA LYS A 143 5.73 10.71 4.18
C LYS A 143 6.94 9.78 4.03
N ALA A 144 7.47 9.65 2.82
CA ALA A 144 8.56 8.75 2.48
C ALA A 144 9.61 9.55 1.69
N GLU A 145 10.79 9.74 2.27
CA GLU A 145 11.82 10.63 1.76
C GLU A 145 13.23 10.06 2.01
N ILE A 146 14.18 10.47 1.19
CA ILE A 146 15.61 10.30 1.42
C ILE A 146 15.98 11.07 2.70
N SER A 147 16.70 10.45 3.62
CA SER A 147 17.05 11.03 4.93
C SER A 147 18.39 11.73 4.96
N GLU A 148 19.31 11.41 4.07
CA GLU A 148 20.63 12.01 3.93
C GLU A 148 20.96 12.36 2.47
N ASP A 149 21.89 13.32 2.26
CA ASP A 149 22.34 13.70 0.92
C ASP A 149 23.21 12.59 0.32
N GLU A 150 22.78 12.02 -0.80
CA GLU A 150 23.52 11.03 -1.58
C GLU A 150 24.13 11.69 -2.83
N GLY A 151 25.09 12.57 -2.61
CA GLY A 151 25.67 13.42 -3.66
C GLY A 151 26.28 12.64 -4.83
N ALA A 152 26.75 11.42 -4.63
CA ALA A 152 27.23 10.55 -5.72
C ALA A 152 26.11 10.05 -6.63
N LEU A 153 24.88 10.00 -6.14
CA LEU A 153 23.67 9.52 -6.83
C LEU A 153 22.80 10.68 -7.31
N GLY A 154 23.05 11.89 -6.83
CA GLY A 154 22.27 13.08 -7.15
C GLY A 154 20.93 13.16 -6.40
N PHE A 155 20.77 12.41 -5.31
CA PHE A 155 19.63 12.52 -4.42
C PHE A 155 19.94 13.45 -3.26
N GLU A 156 18.97 14.29 -2.90
CA GLU A 156 19.07 15.24 -1.81
C GLU A 156 18.14 14.82 -0.66
N LYS A 157 18.53 15.17 0.54
CA LYS A 157 17.68 15.01 1.72
C LYS A 157 16.32 15.68 1.51
N GLY A 158 15.26 14.91 1.74
CA GLY A 158 13.88 15.35 1.51
C GLY A 158 13.33 14.99 0.14
N ASP A 159 14.14 14.42 -0.75
CA ASP A 159 13.67 13.86 -2.01
C ASP A 159 12.67 12.73 -1.73
N ARG A 160 11.51 12.84 -2.36
CA ARG A 160 10.43 11.88 -2.18
C ARG A 160 10.74 10.55 -2.84
N LEU A 161 10.52 9.45 -2.13
CA LEU A 161 10.63 8.10 -2.68
C LEU A 161 9.58 7.85 -3.79
N ALA A 162 9.95 6.97 -4.73
CA ALA A 162 9.06 6.55 -5.81
C ALA A 162 7.93 5.64 -5.31
N ASP A 163 6.83 5.60 -6.05
CA ASP A 163 5.68 4.69 -5.92
C ASP A 163 4.95 4.69 -4.57
N ILE A 164 5.17 5.70 -3.72
CA ILE A 164 4.50 5.84 -2.42
C ILE A 164 3.56 7.05 -2.44
N PRO A 165 2.23 6.85 -2.36
CA PRO A 165 1.26 7.95 -2.28
C PRO A 165 1.33 8.64 -0.92
N LYS A 166 1.17 9.99 -0.90
CA LYS A 166 1.08 10.74 0.37
C LYS A 166 -0.21 10.46 1.12
N ASN A 167 -1.30 10.34 0.38
CA ASN A 167 -2.63 10.11 0.95
C ASN A 167 -3.32 8.97 0.21
N THR A 168 -3.88 8.05 0.97
CA THR A 168 -4.87 7.08 0.47
C THR A 168 -6.10 7.12 1.35
N PHE A 169 -7.26 6.95 0.74
CA PHE A 169 -8.53 6.97 1.42
C PHE A 169 -9.45 5.92 0.81
N SER A 170 -10.20 5.22 1.65
CA SER A 170 -11.26 4.30 1.25
C SER A 170 -12.47 4.47 2.16
N LEU A 171 -13.63 4.68 1.58
CA LEU A 171 -14.91 4.71 2.27
C LEU A 171 -15.82 3.67 1.64
N ARG A 172 -16.32 2.78 2.46
CA ARG A 172 -17.41 1.86 2.10
C ARG A 172 -18.66 2.25 2.89
N ALA A 173 -19.77 2.43 2.19
CA ALA A 173 -21.09 2.60 2.80
C ALA A 173 -22.07 1.61 2.19
N GLY A 174 -22.94 1.03 3.00
CA GLY A 174 -23.89 0.01 2.57
C GLY A 174 -25.31 0.30 3.04
N LEU A 175 -26.26 -0.36 2.40
CA LEU A 175 -27.63 -0.50 2.83
C LEU A 175 -27.99 -1.99 2.76
N GLU A 176 -28.11 -2.61 3.91
CA GLU A 176 -28.52 -4.01 4.05
C GLU A 176 -29.97 -4.07 4.44
N THR A 177 -30.77 -4.85 3.68
CA THR A 177 -32.21 -4.91 3.86
C THR A 177 -32.65 -6.29 4.38
N PRO A 178 -33.76 -6.38 5.13
CA PRO A 178 -34.32 -7.68 5.59
C PRO A 178 -34.69 -8.62 4.43
N MET A 179 -34.97 -8.06 3.25
CA MET A 179 -35.32 -8.83 2.04
C MET A 179 -34.11 -9.43 1.33
N GLY A 180 -32.87 -9.31 1.89
CA GLY A 180 -31.67 -9.83 1.28
C GLY A 180 -31.16 -9.04 0.08
N TRP A 181 -31.67 -7.84 -0.15
CA TRP A 181 -31.16 -6.95 -1.20
C TRP A 181 -30.23 -5.92 -0.57
N ASN A 182 -28.93 -6.11 -0.77
CA ASN A 182 -27.88 -5.35 -0.14
C ASN A 182 -27.13 -4.53 -1.20
N ASN A 183 -26.94 -3.24 -0.93
CA ASN A 183 -26.30 -2.31 -1.84
C ASN A 183 -25.12 -1.65 -1.16
N TYR A 184 -24.00 -1.48 -1.87
CA TYR A 184 -22.79 -0.90 -1.33
C TYR A 184 -22.19 0.10 -2.33
N MET A 185 -21.66 1.16 -1.79
CA MET A 185 -20.81 2.12 -2.48
C MET A 185 -19.41 2.04 -1.88
N VAL A 186 -18.39 2.02 -2.72
CA VAL A 186 -16.99 2.11 -2.31
C VAL A 186 -16.34 3.28 -3.02
N ALA A 187 -15.93 4.29 -2.27
CA ALA A 187 -15.17 5.42 -2.78
C ALA A 187 -13.70 5.23 -2.39
N LYS A 188 -12.79 5.41 -3.36
CA LYS A 188 -11.33 5.26 -3.16
C LYS A 188 -10.62 6.47 -3.71
N TYR A 189 -9.66 6.96 -2.96
CA TYR A 189 -8.75 8.00 -3.39
C TYR A 189 -7.30 7.55 -3.20
N THR A 190 -6.47 7.80 -4.19
CA THR A 190 -5.02 7.65 -4.13
C THR A 190 -4.39 8.93 -4.65
N ASP A 191 -3.49 9.50 -3.87
CA ASP A 191 -2.71 10.67 -4.30
C ASP A 191 -1.75 10.28 -5.42
N ARG A 192 -1.28 11.29 -6.15
CA ARG A 192 -0.27 11.10 -7.21
C ARG A 192 0.99 10.44 -6.68
N LEU A 193 1.57 9.58 -7.48
CA LEU A 193 2.83 8.90 -7.22
C LEU A 193 3.98 9.60 -7.93
N CYS A 194 5.16 9.56 -7.34
CA CYS A 194 6.41 9.77 -8.05
C CYS A 194 6.78 8.49 -8.80
N SER A 195 7.15 8.59 -10.06
CA SER A 195 7.71 7.44 -10.81
C SER A 195 9.21 7.27 -10.57
N ASN A 196 9.88 8.33 -10.09
CA ASN A 196 11.31 8.34 -9.75
C ASN A 196 11.49 9.12 -8.45
N ILE A 197 12.59 8.88 -7.74
CA ILE A 197 12.98 9.66 -6.55
C ILE A 197 13.12 11.13 -6.93
N GLY A 198 12.72 12.04 -6.03
CA GLY A 198 12.85 13.48 -6.23
C GLY A 198 11.95 14.08 -7.30
N CYS A 199 10.87 13.41 -7.69
CA CYS A 199 9.97 13.86 -8.78
C CYS A 199 9.31 15.23 -8.55
N ASP A 200 9.33 15.77 -7.34
CA ASP A 200 8.68 17.05 -7.01
C ASP A 200 9.34 18.26 -7.70
N ASN A 201 10.52 18.07 -8.30
CA ASN A 201 11.32 19.09 -8.97
C ASN A 201 10.88 19.46 -10.41
N GLY A 202 9.63 19.19 -10.79
CA GLY A 202 9.01 19.92 -11.90
C GLY A 202 8.57 19.15 -13.14
N SER A 203 8.94 17.90 -13.35
CA SER A 203 8.52 17.17 -14.56
C SER A 203 7.15 16.51 -14.39
N ARG A 204 6.17 16.87 -15.22
CA ARG A 204 4.91 16.14 -15.30
C ARG A 204 5.07 14.67 -15.73
N LEU A 205 6.16 14.34 -16.41
CA LEU A 205 6.46 12.98 -16.87
C LEU A 205 6.97 12.07 -15.75
N GLY A 206 7.47 12.64 -14.65
CA GLY A 206 7.95 11.92 -13.47
C GLY A 206 6.86 11.55 -12.46
N ARG A 207 5.58 11.81 -12.73
CA ARG A 207 4.50 11.54 -11.76
C ARG A 207 3.20 11.09 -12.44
N THR A 208 2.38 10.39 -11.66
CA THR A 208 1.01 10.00 -12.03
C THR A 208 0.01 11.13 -11.73
N ASP A 209 -1.23 10.92 -12.09
CA ASP A 209 -2.35 11.73 -11.60
C ASP A 209 -2.87 11.19 -10.26
N SER A 210 -3.65 11.99 -9.53
CA SER A 210 -4.41 11.49 -8.39
C SER A 210 -5.66 10.79 -8.91
N LEU A 211 -6.02 9.66 -8.32
CA LEU A 211 -7.18 8.88 -8.72
C LEU A 211 -8.28 8.95 -7.66
N PHE A 212 -9.48 9.34 -8.05
CA PHE A 212 -10.70 9.17 -7.25
C PHE A 212 -11.72 8.37 -8.02
N VAL A 213 -12.08 7.19 -7.52
CA VAL A 213 -13.07 6.30 -8.12
C VAL A 213 -14.16 5.92 -7.14
N VAL A 214 -15.36 5.72 -7.68
CA VAL A 214 -16.51 5.20 -6.94
C VAL A 214 -17.02 3.95 -7.64
N ASP A 215 -17.19 2.89 -6.88
CA ASP A 215 -17.75 1.61 -7.32
C ASP A 215 -19.11 1.40 -6.64
N LEU A 216 -20.07 0.84 -7.37
CA LEU A 216 -21.39 0.43 -6.84
C LEU A 216 -21.56 -1.07 -6.98
N ILE A 217 -22.07 -1.69 -5.93
CA ILE A 217 -22.33 -3.14 -5.85
C ILE A 217 -23.74 -3.36 -5.33
N SER A 218 -24.53 -4.14 -6.05
CA SER A 218 -25.86 -4.57 -5.63
C SER A 218 -25.89 -6.09 -5.58
N ARG A 219 -26.32 -6.65 -4.46
CA ARG A 219 -26.37 -8.11 -4.20
C ARG A 219 -27.78 -8.48 -3.74
N TYR A 220 -28.34 -9.52 -4.32
CA TYR A 220 -29.63 -10.04 -3.94
C TYR A 220 -29.54 -11.53 -3.62
N SER A 221 -29.90 -11.90 -2.39
CA SER A 221 -30.00 -13.30 -1.95
C SER A 221 -31.31 -13.88 -2.41
N VAL A 222 -31.27 -14.70 -3.47
CA VAL A 222 -32.47 -15.39 -4.02
C VAL A 222 -32.96 -16.46 -3.05
N ASN A 223 -32.03 -17.18 -2.42
CA ASN A 223 -32.22 -18.15 -1.37
C ASN A 223 -30.93 -18.28 -0.54
N PRO A 224 -30.85 -19.09 0.54
CA PRO A 224 -29.66 -19.21 1.37
C PRO A 224 -28.35 -19.56 0.60
N ASP A 225 -28.48 -20.29 -0.49
CA ASP A 225 -27.33 -20.83 -1.24
C ASP A 225 -27.03 -20.03 -2.53
N THR A 226 -27.90 -19.08 -2.92
CA THR A 226 -27.79 -18.40 -4.20
C THR A 226 -27.85 -16.88 -4.05
N VAL A 227 -26.80 -16.20 -4.50
CA VAL A 227 -26.74 -14.73 -4.56
C VAL A 227 -26.51 -14.29 -6.00
N VAL A 228 -27.35 -13.39 -6.48
CA VAL A 228 -27.12 -12.68 -7.76
C VAL A 228 -26.55 -11.32 -7.43
N TYR A 229 -25.55 -10.86 -8.21
CA TYR A 229 -24.97 -9.54 -8.02
C TYR A 229 -24.77 -8.79 -9.33
N ALA A 230 -24.81 -7.48 -9.22
CA ALA A 230 -24.40 -6.55 -10.25
C ALA A 230 -23.38 -5.57 -9.66
N LYS A 231 -22.36 -5.23 -10.43
CA LYS A 231 -21.30 -4.31 -10.02
C LYS A 231 -21.02 -3.32 -11.15
N VAL A 232 -20.81 -2.05 -10.79
CA VAL A 232 -20.29 -1.03 -11.70
C VAL A 232 -19.03 -0.45 -11.05
N ASP A 233 -17.88 -0.71 -11.65
CA ASP A 233 -16.60 -0.10 -11.28
C ASP A 233 -16.45 1.25 -11.98
N ASN A 234 -15.81 2.20 -11.29
CA ASN A 234 -15.52 3.53 -11.82
C ASN A 234 -16.76 4.22 -12.41
N VAL A 235 -17.79 4.41 -11.60
CA VAL A 235 -19.11 4.93 -12.00
C VAL A 235 -19.02 6.25 -12.77
N PHE A 236 -18.07 7.12 -12.38
CA PHE A 236 -17.88 8.43 -12.98
C PHE A 236 -16.99 8.42 -14.23
N ASP A 237 -16.53 7.24 -14.67
CA ASP A 237 -15.68 7.06 -15.85
C ASP A 237 -14.42 7.95 -15.82
N ARG A 238 -13.76 8.00 -14.67
CA ARG A 238 -12.50 8.73 -14.50
C ARG A 238 -11.43 8.07 -15.34
N ASP A 239 -10.64 8.89 -16.04
CA ASP A 239 -9.52 8.46 -16.87
C ASP A 239 -8.28 9.25 -16.45
N GLU A 240 -7.48 8.63 -15.58
CA GLU A 240 -6.30 9.21 -14.97
C GLU A 240 -5.09 8.30 -15.19
N ILE A 241 -3.90 8.87 -15.31
CA ILE A 241 -2.65 8.11 -15.44
C ILE A 241 -2.23 7.61 -14.06
N VAL A 242 -2.29 6.30 -13.84
CA VAL A 242 -1.97 5.66 -12.54
C VAL A 242 -0.60 4.99 -12.51
N SER A 243 0.07 4.84 -13.66
CA SER A 243 1.45 4.36 -13.75
C SER A 243 2.13 4.93 -14.99
N ARG A 244 3.45 5.07 -14.92
CA ARG A 244 4.29 5.46 -16.06
C ARG A 244 5.37 4.43 -16.36
N LEU A 245 5.40 3.34 -15.61
CA LEU A 245 6.36 2.26 -15.76
C LEU A 245 5.68 0.99 -16.32
N PRO A 246 6.43 0.17 -17.12
CA PRO A 246 7.81 0.37 -17.56
C PRO A 246 7.98 1.47 -18.63
N ASP A 247 7.07 1.59 -19.57
CA ASP A 247 7.15 2.57 -20.65
C ASP A 247 5.79 3.19 -20.94
N GLY A 248 5.70 4.51 -20.75
CA GLY A 248 4.55 5.30 -21.12
C GLY A 248 3.44 5.35 -20.07
N ALA A 249 2.47 6.20 -20.34
CA ALA A 249 1.33 6.45 -19.48
C ALA A 249 0.34 5.27 -19.53
N ARG A 250 -0.05 4.79 -18.35
CA ARG A 250 -1.07 3.74 -18.20
C ARG A 250 -2.27 4.30 -17.47
N PRO A 251 -3.46 4.27 -18.07
CA PRO A 251 -4.67 4.74 -17.43
C PRO A 251 -5.17 3.72 -16.39
N ASN A 252 -6.01 4.20 -15.48
CA ASN A 252 -6.77 3.33 -14.60
C ASN A 252 -7.81 2.51 -15.40
N LYS A 253 -8.44 1.56 -14.69
CA LYS A 253 -9.54 0.77 -15.26
C LYS A 253 -10.71 1.68 -15.68
N PRO A 254 -11.22 1.58 -16.93
CA PRO A 254 -12.39 2.34 -17.36
C PRO A 254 -13.65 1.85 -16.64
N ARG A 255 -14.75 2.60 -16.78
CA ARG A 255 -16.05 2.16 -16.25
C ARG A 255 -16.40 0.79 -16.81
N THR A 256 -16.68 -0.15 -15.92
CA THR A 256 -16.97 -1.53 -16.26
C THR A 256 -18.19 -2.01 -15.49
N ALA A 257 -19.16 -2.57 -16.19
CA ALA A 257 -20.30 -3.24 -15.55
C ALA A 257 -20.12 -4.76 -15.61
N SER A 258 -20.46 -5.44 -14.54
CA SER A 258 -20.44 -6.90 -14.44
C SER A 258 -21.66 -7.41 -13.68
N VAL A 259 -22.09 -8.61 -14.03
CA VAL A 259 -23.13 -9.37 -13.34
C VAL A 259 -22.64 -10.79 -13.10
N GLY A 260 -23.09 -11.41 -12.03
CA GLY A 260 -22.70 -12.78 -11.69
C GLY A 260 -23.65 -13.44 -10.72
N ILE A 261 -23.45 -14.75 -10.55
CA ILE A 261 -24.18 -15.58 -9.62
C ILE A 261 -23.15 -16.30 -8.76
N GLU A 262 -23.36 -16.28 -7.45
CA GLU A 262 -22.63 -17.09 -6.47
C GLU A 262 -23.55 -18.21 -6.00
N TYR A 263 -23.07 -19.43 -5.99
CA TYR A 263 -23.80 -20.60 -5.52
C TYR A 263 -22.93 -21.40 -4.55
N ALA A 264 -23.46 -21.63 -3.34
CA ALA A 264 -22.83 -22.49 -2.33
C ALA A 264 -23.45 -23.90 -2.44
N PHE A 265 -22.63 -24.94 -2.46
CA PHE A 265 -23.04 -26.35 -2.55
C PHE A 265 -22.38 -27.20 -1.46
#